data_9f960be48a4c706de964dda74b9a44c1
#
_entry.id   9f960be48a4c706de964dda74b9a44c1
#
_cell.length_a   1.000
_cell.length_b   1.000
_cell.length_c   1.000
_cell.angle_alpha   90.00
_cell.angle_beta   90.00
_cell.angle_gamma   90.00
#
_symmetry.space_group_name_H-M   'P 1'
#
loop_
_entity.id
_entity.type
_entity.pdbx_description
1 polymer ?
#
loop_
_entity_poly.entity_id
_entity_poly.type
_entity_poly.pdbx_seq_one_letter_code
_entity_poly.pdbx_strand_id
1 'polypeptide(L)'
;MASDARAQKTLSMTHRITSSGICRRGSVRSITFWFMSLLPLCLLPAVLAQASPLRVDQLVRAAQQLDQDIADGGELFAEHCARCHGKQALGDPAKAIPALAAQRQAYLIKQLADFSELQRSSRTMHAIVAQPELAEPQVWADIAGYLNGLQPASPTQTGDGSGVQLGEAIFREQCASCHEEDGRGDDDGFIPSLRNQHYAYLMQQMRGLASWHRLNVDAELVRYLDSLELDELSGVADYLSRMTGPVRDRSRLHDDGTVGD
;
A
#
# COMPACT_ATOMS: atom_id res chain seq x y z
N MET A 1 56.67 -7.54 -13.51
CA MET A 1 56.66 -8.39 -14.69
C MET A 1 55.23 -8.47 -15.21
N ALA A 2 55.03 -7.82 -16.29
CA ALA A 2 54.16 -8.00 -17.42
C ALA A 2 52.63 -7.92 -17.11
N SER A 3 51.92 -6.80 -17.43
CA SER A 3 51.58 -6.26 -18.76
C SER A 3 50.64 -7.16 -19.55
N ASP A 4 49.39 -6.67 -19.77
CA ASP A 4 48.82 -6.29 -21.07
C ASP A 4 47.38 -5.87 -20.93
N ALA A 5 47.03 -4.84 -21.33
CA ALA A 5 46.39 -3.87 -22.17
C ALA A 5 45.72 -4.47 -23.44
N ARG A 6 44.60 -3.87 -23.82
CA ARG A 6 43.86 -3.75 -25.11
C ARG A 6 42.43 -4.21 -25.05
N ALA A 7 41.45 -3.55 -25.66
CA ALA A 7 41.43 -2.49 -26.64
C ALA A 7 40.01 -1.88 -26.72
N GLN A 8 39.98 -0.57 -26.97
CA GLN A 8 38.82 0.20 -27.42
C GLN A 8 38.43 -0.17 -28.84
N LYS A 9 37.12 -0.22 -29.12
CA LYS A 9 36.60 -0.17 -30.51
C LYS A 9 35.45 0.82 -30.61
N THR A 10 35.80 2.03 -31.02
CA THR A 10 34.90 3.03 -31.58
C THR A 10 34.51 2.64 -33.00
N LEU A 11 33.22 2.67 -33.32
CA LEU A 11 32.74 2.70 -34.69
C LEU A 11 31.84 3.93 -34.88
N SER A 12 32.39 4.91 -35.58
CA SER A 12 31.68 6.03 -36.18
C SER A 12 31.09 5.57 -37.52
N MET A 13 29.84 5.86 -37.77
CA MET A 13 29.23 5.69 -39.09
C MET A 13 28.43 6.95 -39.43
N THR A 14 29.06 7.83 -40.20
CA THR A 14 28.45 8.99 -40.85
C THR A 14 27.75 8.56 -42.13
N HIS A 15 26.46 8.82 -42.25
CA HIS A 15 25.76 8.77 -43.55
C HIS A 15 25.46 10.17 -44.06
N ARG A 16 26.04 10.50 -45.18
CA ARG A 16 25.75 11.68 -46.03
C ARG A 16 24.44 11.45 -46.77
N ILE A 17 23.58 12.42 -46.77
CA ILE A 17 22.43 12.50 -47.67
C ILE A 17 22.76 13.57 -48.72
N THR A 18 22.86 13.16 -49.96
CA THR A 18 22.98 14.03 -51.12
C THR A 18 21.60 14.38 -51.65
N SER A 19 21.40 15.66 -51.85
CA SER A 19 20.25 16.24 -52.54
C SER A 19 20.47 16.24 -54.05
N SER A 20 19.45 15.87 -54.80
CA SER A 20 19.31 16.34 -56.17
C SER A 20 17.83 16.45 -56.54
N GLY A 21 17.48 17.66 -56.92
CA GLY A 21 16.18 18.08 -57.33
C GLY A 21 15.84 17.74 -58.75
N ILE A 22 14.56 17.77 -59.07
CA ILE A 22 14.06 18.14 -60.41
C ILE A 22 12.68 18.78 -60.23
N CYS A 23 12.62 20.02 -60.70
CA CYS A 23 11.42 20.81 -60.83
C CYS A 23 10.70 20.43 -62.13
N ARG A 24 9.40 20.07 -62.08
CA ARG A 24 8.56 20.06 -63.29
C ARG A 24 7.26 20.81 -63.00
N ARG A 25 7.09 21.90 -63.73
CA ARG A 25 5.87 22.67 -63.91
C ARG A 25 4.83 21.82 -64.69
N GLY A 26 3.60 21.78 -64.23
CA GLY A 26 2.46 21.15 -64.92
C GLY A 26 1.15 21.79 -64.52
N SER A 27 0.73 22.70 -65.37
CA SER A 27 -0.62 23.08 -65.80
C SER A 27 -1.82 23.00 -64.84
N VAL A 28 -2.40 24.17 -64.62
CA VAL A 28 -3.69 24.48 -64.00
C VAL A 28 -4.85 23.84 -64.76
N ARG A 29 -5.69 23.06 -64.12
CA ARG A 29 -7.06 22.81 -64.54
C ARG A 29 -7.98 22.94 -63.33
N SER A 30 -8.85 23.93 -63.44
CA SER A 30 -9.98 24.18 -62.52
C SER A 30 -10.89 22.97 -62.42
N ILE A 31 -11.16 22.53 -61.23
CA ILE A 31 -12.24 21.63 -60.90
C ILE A 31 -12.98 22.18 -59.66
N THR A 32 -14.23 22.39 -59.87
CA THR A 32 -15.34 22.82 -59.04
C THR A 32 -15.33 22.39 -57.57
N PHE A 33 -15.61 23.37 -56.72
CA PHE A 33 -15.90 23.24 -55.29
C PHE A 33 -17.09 22.29 -55.04
N TRP A 34 -16.81 21.20 -54.33
CA TRP A 34 -17.81 20.49 -53.52
C TRP A 34 -17.51 20.76 -52.08
N PHE A 35 -18.39 21.54 -51.44
CA PHE A 35 -18.41 21.71 -50.01
C PHE A 35 -18.78 20.38 -49.33
N MET A 36 -17.82 19.63 -48.91
CA MET A 36 -18.01 18.55 -47.93
C MET A 36 -17.79 19.11 -46.54
N SER A 37 -18.92 19.32 -45.82
CA SER A 37 -18.93 19.70 -44.40
C SER A 37 -18.21 18.65 -43.59
N LEU A 38 -16.97 18.90 -43.26
CA LEU A 38 -16.24 18.16 -42.23
C LEU A 38 -16.80 18.60 -40.86
N LEU A 39 -17.70 17.80 -40.28
CA LEU A 39 -17.97 17.88 -38.84
C LEU A 39 -16.63 17.70 -38.10
N PRO A 40 -16.28 18.58 -37.15
CA PRO A 40 -15.18 18.31 -36.26
C PRO A 40 -15.60 17.18 -35.33
N LEU A 41 -15.01 16.01 -35.54
CA LEU A 41 -15.03 14.91 -34.57
C LEU A 41 -14.34 15.43 -33.30
N CYS A 42 -15.12 15.90 -32.33
CA CYS A 42 -14.64 16.22 -31.00
C CYS A 42 -14.11 14.91 -30.37
N LEU A 43 -12.82 14.66 -30.56
CA LEU A 43 -12.05 13.74 -29.74
C LEU A 43 -12.03 14.33 -28.32
N LEU A 44 -13.03 14.01 -27.51
CA LEU A 44 -12.92 14.15 -26.07
C LEU A 44 -11.71 13.32 -25.63
N PRO A 45 -10.69 13.93 -25.03
CA PRO A 45 -9.63 13.15 -24.44
C PRO A 45 -10.28 12.28 -23.34
N ALA A 46 -10.22 10.97 -23.51
CA ALA A 46 -10.49 10.05 -22.41
C ALA A 46 -9.46 10.40 -21.32
N VAL A 47 -9.90 11.13 -20.31
CA VAL A 47 -9.12 11.34 -19.09
C VAL A 47 -8.97 9.96 -18.47
N LEU A 48 -7.87 9.29 -18.77
CA LEU A 48 -7.45 8.12 -18.03
C LEU A 48 -7.30 8.58 -16.59
N ALA A 49 -8.24 8.16 -15.74
CA ALA A 49 -8.17 8.37 -14.31
C ALA A 49 -6.92 7.63 -13.82
N GLN A 50 -5.81 8.36 -13.74
CA GLN A 50 -4.56 7.79 -13.21
C GLN A 50 -4.71 7.68 -11.71
N ALA A 51 -4.40 6.50 -11.18
CA ALA A 51 -4.22 6.29 -9.75
C ALA A 51 -3.24 7.33 -9.20
N SER A 52 -3.67 8.11 -8.21
CA SER A 52 -2.85 9.17 -7.64
C SER A 52 -2.94 9.18 -6.12
N PRO A 53 -1.88 9.58 -5.41
CA PRO A 53 -1.92 9.75 -3.96
C PRO A 53 -3.05 10.68 -3.50
N LEU A 54 -3.35 11.74 -4.26
CA LEU A 54 -4.45 12.67 -3.97
C LEU A 54 -5.82 11.99 -3.96
N ARG A 55 -6.01 10.97 -4.80
CA ARG A 55 -7.25 10.19 -4.82
C ARG A 55 -7.37 9.31 -3.57
N VAL A 56 -6.29 8.66 -3.15
CA VAL A 56 -6.25 7.89 -1.90
C VAL A 56 -6.63 8.78 -0.72
N ASP A 57 -6.03 9.96 -0.59
CA ASP A 57 -6.32 10.90 0.49
C ASP A 57 -7.80 11.35 0.51
N GLN A 58 -8.41 11.53 -0.67
CA GLN A 58 -9.83 11.88 -0.78
C GLN A 58 -10.72 10.72 -0.31
N LEU A 59 -10.44 9.49 -0.75
CA LEU A 59 -11.19 8.30 -0.37
C LEU A 59 -11.08 8.01 1.13
N VAL A 60 -9.87 8.13 1.67
CA VAL A 60 -9.62 7.92 3.11
C VAL A 60 -10.38 8.96 3.94
N ARG A 61 -10.30 10.26 3.59
CA ARG A 61 -11.06 11.30 4.30
C ARG A 61 -12.56 11.08 4.19
N ALA A 62 -13.06 10.65 3.04
CA ALA A 62 -14.48 10.32 2.87
C ALA A 62 -14.90 9.20 3.82
N ALA A 63 -14.15 8.10 3.87
CA ALA A 63 -14.45 6.97 4.75
C ALA A 63 -14.38 7.33 6.24
N GLN A 64 -13.42 8.17 6.65
CA GLN A 64 -13.26 8.57 8.05
C GLN A 64 -14.38 9.49 8.58
N GLN A 65 -15.13 10.13 7.68
CA GLN A 65 -16.25 11.01 8.05
C GLN A 65 -17.59 10.29 8.17
N LEU A 66 -17.63 9.00 7.86
CA LEU A 66 -18.85 8.20 7.84
C LEU A 66 -19.04 7.46 9.17
N ASP A 67 -20.28 7.40 9.62
CA ASP A 67 -20.67 6.51 10.73
C ASP A 67 -20.54 5.06 10.28
N GLN A 68 -20.03 4.21 11.17
CA GLN A 68 -19.73 2.82 10.87
C GLN A 68 -20.92 1.92 11.22
N ASP A 69 -21.33 1.08 10.30
CA ASP A 69 -22.17 -0.07 10.59
C ASP A 69 -21.31 -1.31 10.86
N ILE A 70 -21.12 -1.62 12.15
CA ILE A 70 -20.26 -2.74 12.57
C ILE A 70 -20.87 -4.09 12.19
N ALA A 71 -22.21 -4.19 12.11
CA ALA A 71 -22.89 -5.43 11.74
C ALA A 71 -22.70 -5.70 10.24
N ASP A 72 -22.93 -4.69 9.39
CA ASP A 72 -22.69 -4.77 7.95
C ASP A 72 -21.22 -5.04 7.64
N GLY A 73 -20.31 -4.35 8.33
CA GLY A 73 -18.86 -4.60 8.23
C GLY A 73 -18.47 -6.05 8.56
N GLY A 74 -19.14 -6.66 9.54
CA GLY A 74 -18.96 -8.08 9.88
C GLY A 74 -19.46 -9.02 8.79
N GLU A 75 -20.61 -8.75 8.19
CA GLU A 75 -21.16 -9.52 7.08
C GLU A 75 -20.29 -9.42 5.83
N LEU A 76 -19.90 -8.22 5.44
CA LEU A 76 -18.98 -7.96 4.32
C LEU A 76 -17.62 -8.64 4.52
N PHE A 77 -17.07 -8.56 5.73
CA PHE A 77 -15.82 -9.26 6.05
C PHE A 77 -15.98 -10.78 5.91
N ALA A 78 -17.08 -11.35 6.43
CA ALA A 78 -17.32 -12.80 6.38
C ALA A 78 -17.46 -13.30 4.94
N GLU A 79 -18.10 -12.54 4.07
CA GLU A 79 -18.34 -12.90 2.68
C GLU A 79 -17.05 -12.76 1.82
N HIS A 80 -16.35 -11.64 1.91
CA HIS A 80 -15.30 -11.29 0.96
C HIS A 80 -13.87 -11.50 1.49
N CYS A 81 -13.65 -11.48 2.81
CA CYS A 81 -12.32 -11.41 3.41
C CYS A 81 -11.94 -12.65 4.23
N ALA A 82 -12.91 -13.25 4.95
CA ALA A 82 -12.67 -14.31 5.93
C ALA A 82 -12.08 -15.58 5.32
N ARG A 83 -12.31 -15.83 4.04
CA ARG A 83 -11.73 -16.99 3.33
C ARG A 83 -10.20 -17.00 3.39
N CYS A 84 -9.56 -15.83 3.35
CA CYS A 84 -8.10 -15.71 3.41
C CYS A 84 -7.63 -15.28 4.80
N HIS A 85 -8.30 -14.28 5.41
CA HIS A 85 -7.88 -13.71 6.70
C HIS A 85 -8.40 -14.49 7.92
N GLY A 86 -9.16 -15.57 7.71
CA GLY A 86 -9.78 -16.37 8.77
C GLY A 86 -11.05 -15.70 9.35
N LYS A 87 -11.96 -16.49 9.87
CA LYS A 87 -13.25 -16.00 10.42
C LYS A 87 -13.10 -15.01 11.59
N GLN A 88 -12.00 -15.10 12.32
CA GLN A 88 -11.66 -14.21 13.42
C GLN A 88 -10.64 -13.13 13.02
N ALA A 89 -10.35 -13.00 11.72
CA ALA A 89 -9.37 -12.08 11.18
C ALA A 89 -7.93 -12.25 11.74
N LEU A 90 -7.56 -13.47 12.12
CA LEU A 90 -6.25 -13.79 12.69
C LEU A 90 -5.17 -14.10 11.64
N GLY A 91 -5.53 -14.13 10.36
CA GLY A 91 -4.61 -14.37 9.26
C GLY A 91 -4.19 -15.84 9.07
N ASP A 92 -3.16 -16.05 8.26
CA ASP A 92 -2.54 -17.37 8.00
C ASP A 92 -1.01 -17.17 7.90
N PRO A 93 -0.25 -17.47 8.96
CA PRO A 93 1.19 -17.26 8.97
C PRO A 93 1.94 -18.08 7.92
N ALA A 94 1.44 -19.26 7.56
CA ALA A 94 2.08 -20.12 6.55
C ALA A 94 2.05 -19.49 5.14
N LYS A 95 1.08 -18.61 4.91
CA LYS A 95 0.90 -17.88 3.63
C LYS A 95 1.29 -16.40 3.73
N ALA A 96 1.85 -15.98 4.86
CA ALA A 96 2.10 -14.57 5.18
C ALA A 96 0.85 -13.67 5.02
N ILE A 97 -0.33 -14.21 5.33
CA ILE A 97 -1.58 -13.45 5.37
C ILE A 97 -1.69 -12.82 6.76
N PRO A 98 -1.88 -11.47 6.85
CA PRO A 98 -1.84 -10.78 8.12
C PRO A 98 -3.04 -11.06 9.01
N ALA A 99 -2.80 -10.97 10.32
CA ALA A 99 -3.84 -10.69 11.28
C ALA A 99 -4.37 -9.27 11.08
N LEU A 100 -5.69 -9.11 11.06
CA LEU A 100 -6.39 -7.84 10.92
C LEU A 100 -7.18 -7.48 12.19
N ALA A 101 -7.43 -8.46 13.06
CA ALA A 101 -8.15 -8.26 14.32
C ALA A 101 -7.44 -7.20 15.17
N ALA A 102 -8.23 -6.25 15.69
CA ALA A 102 -7.78 -5.14 16.51
C ALA A 102 -6.73 -4.20 15.85
N GLN A 103 -6.58 -4.24 14.52
CA GLN A 103 -5.73 -3.28 13.83
C GLN A 103 -6.34 -1.87 13.86
N ARG A 104 -5.50 -0.83 13.76
CA ARG A 104 -5.92 0.56 13.71
C ARG A 104 -6.89 0.79 12.57
N GLN A 105 -8.02 1.43 12.88
CA GLN A 105 -9.09 1.65 11.91
C GLN A 105 -8.65 2.56 10.77
N ALA A 106 -8.03 3.70 11.09
CA ALA A 106 -7.55 4.63 10.07
C ALA A 106 -6.52 3.95 9.14
N TYR A 107 -5.64 3.12 9.69
CA TYR A 107 -4.70 2.33 8.90
C TYR A 107 -5.40 1.33 7.97
N LEU A 108 -6.43 0.61 8.46
CA LEU A 108 -7.20 -0.34 7.64
C LEU A 108 -7.88 0.36 6.45
N ILE A 109 -8.56 1.48 6.70
CA ILE A 109 -9.17 2.31 5.65
C ILE A 109 -8.12 2.72 4.62
N LYS A 110 -6.98 3.26 5.09
CA LYS A 110 -5.88 3.66 4.19
C LYS A 110 -5.37 2.49 3.36
N GLN A 111 -5.24 1.30 3.93
CA GLN A 111 -4.77 0.14 3.18
C GLN A 111 -5.76 -0.32 2.11
N LEU A 112 -7.07 -0.28 2.38
CA LEU A 112 -8.09 -0.60 1.38
C LEU A 112 -8.02 0.41 0.22
N ALA A 113 -7.90 1.70 0.52
CA ALA A 113 -7.70 2.75 -0.49
C ALA A 113 -6.39 2.57 -1.27
N ASP A 114 -5.28 2.26 -0.60
CA ASP A 114 -3.98 2.02 -1.26
C ASP A 114 -4.03 0.81 -2.21
N PHE A 115 -4.75 -0.25 -1.85
CA PHE A 115 -4.94 -1.41 -2.74
C PHE A 115 -5.86 -1.08 -3.91
N SER A 116 -6.95 -0.34 -3.69
CA SER A 116 -7.88 0.03 -4.76
C SER A 116 -7.22 0.91 -5.82
N GLU A 117 -6.36 1.82 -5.40
CA GLU A 117 -5.65 2.77 -6.24
C GLU A 117 -4.22 2.31 -6.63
N LEU A 118 -3.88 1.04 -6.42
CA LEU A 118 -2.58 0.44 -6.76
C LEU A 118 -1.35 1.14 -6.14
N GLN A 119 -1.55 1.90 -5.05
CA GLN A 119 -0.46 2.49 -4.28
C GLN A 119 0.25 1.46 -3.39
N ARG A 120 -0.39 0.33 -3.15
CA ARG A 120 0.19 -0.85 -2.51
C ARG A 120 0.05 -2.06 -3.41
N SER A 121 1.18 -2.68 -3.77
CA SER A 121 1.20 -3.81 -4.69
C SER A 121 0.68 -5.09 -4.02
N SER A 122 -0.47 -5.56 -4.45
CA SER A 122 -0.99 -6.90 -4.19
C SER A 122 -2.09 -7.21 -5.20
N ARG A 123 -1.79 -8.07 -6.15
CA ARG A 123 -2.76 -8.44 -7.19
C ARG A 123 -4.04 -9.03 -6.61
N THR A 124 -3.92 -9.85 -5.56
CA THR A 124 -5.08 -10.48 -4.90
C THR A 124 -5.93 -9.44 -4.18
N MET A 125 -5.31 -8.57 -3.35
CA MET A 125 -6.06 -7.56 -2.61
C MET A 125 -6.70 -6.54 -3.54
N HIS A 126 -5.98 -6.08 -4.57
CA HIS A 126 -6.57 -5.19 -5.58
C HIS A 126 -7.80 -5.81 -6.26
N ALA A 127 -7.72 -7.08 -6.70
CA ALA A 127 -8.83 -7.76 -7.34
C ALA A 127 -10.06 -7.92 -6.43
N ILE A 128 -9.89 -7.95 -5.12
CA ILE A 128 -10.99 -7.99 -4.16
C ILE A 128 -11.55 -6.58 -3.94
N VAL A 129 -10.73 -5.61 -3.54
CA VAL A 129 -11.25 -4.27 -3.19
C VAL A 129 -11.74 -3.46 -4.38
N ALA A 130 -11.40 -3.86 -5.61
CA ALA A 130 -11.90 -3.25 -6.84
C ALA A 130 -13.26 -3.80 -7.29
N GLN A 131 -13.85 -4.77 -6.59
CA GLN A 131 -15.20 -5.22 -6.85
C GLN A 131 -16.20 -4.07 -6.57
N PRO A 132 -17.21 -3.87 -7.41
CA PRO A 132 -18.13 -2.73 -7.27
C PRO A 132 -18.77 -2.63 -5.86
N GLU A 133 -19.11 -3.76 -5.26
CA GLU A 133 -19.69 -3.86 -3.92
C GLU A 133 -18.73 -3.52 -2.79
N LEU A 134 -17.41 -3.49 -3.05
CA LEU A 134 -16.36 -3.18 -2.07
C LEU A 134 -15.63 -1.86 -2.35
N ALA A 135 -16.00 -1.14 -3.39
CA ALA A 135 -15.27 0.04 -3.85
C ALA A 135 -15.67 1.34 -3.13
N GLU A 136 -16.72 1.31 -2.31
CA GLU A 136 -17.27 2.51 -1.67
C GLU A 136 -16.62 2.81 -0.31
N PRO A 137 -16.36 4.11 0.01
CA PRO A 137 -15.78 4.51 1.29
C PRO A 137 -16.58 4.04 2.52
N GLN A 138 -17.91 3.94 2.44
CA GLN A 138 -18.75 3.42 3.53
C GLN A 138 -18.38 1.99 3.88
N VAL A 139 -18.25 1.12 2.88
CA VAL A 139 -17.87 -0.28 3.06
C VAL A 139 -16.51 -0.41 3.78
N TRP A 140 -15.56 0.47 3.45
CA TRP A 140 -14.26 0.48 4.12
C TRP A 140 -14.34 0.93 5.58
N ALA A 141 -15.19 1.93 5.87
CA ALA A 141 -15.44 2.39 7.23
C ALA A 141 -16.04 1.26 8.08
N ASP A 142 -17.03 0.55 7.55
CA ASP A 142 -17.75 -0.53 8.23
C ASP A 142 -16.84 -1.72 8.50
N ILE A 143 -16.14 -2.23 7.48
CA ILE A 143 -15.17 -3.33 7.62
C ILE A 143 -14.04 -2.94 8.60
N ALA A 144 -13.49 -1.73 8.49
CA ALA A 144 -12.40 -1.29 9.36
C ALA A 144 -12.86 -1.13 10.82
N GLY A 145 -14.07 -0.63 11.03
CA GLY A 145 -14.71 -0.54 12.36
C GLY A 145 -14.91 -1.91 12.98
N TYR A 146 -15.48 -2.85 12.22
CA TYR A 146 -15.66 -4.25 12.66
C TYR A 146 -14.32 -4.87 13.06
N LEU A 147 -13.30 -4.83 12.20
CA LEU A 147 -11.98 -5.41 12.44
C LEU A 147 -11.28 -4.80 13.65
N ASN A 148 -11.37 -3.48 13.81
CA ASN A 148 -10.81 -2.76 14.94
C ASN A 148 -11.47 -3.19 16.27
N GLY A 149 -12.75 -3.58 16.24
CA GLY A 149 -13.51 -4.07 17.40
C GLY A 149 -13.17 -5.50 17.83
N LEU A 150 -12.56 -6.30 16.96
CA LEU A 150 -12.25 -7.70 17.26
C LEU A 150 -11.18 -7.85 18.34
N GLN A 151 -11.21 -8.99 19.03
CA GLN A 151 -10.15 -9.33 20.00
C GLN A 151 -8.93 -9.88 19.25
N PRO A 152 -7.72 -9.36 19.51
CA PRO A 152 -6.51 -9.91 18.95
C PRO A 152 -6.19 -11.26 19.63
N ALA A 153 -5.47 -12.11 18.91
CA ALA A 153 -4.84 -13.29 19.48
C ALA A 153 -3.32 -13.17 19.42
N SER A 154 -2.63 -13.87 20.30
CA SER A 154 -1.17 -13.96 20.21
C SER A 154 -0.77 -14.57 18.86
N PRO A 155 0.30 -14.10 18.22
CA PRO A 155 0.79 -14.68 16.99
C PRO A 155 1.11 -16.16 17.16
N THR A 156 0.73 -16.96 16.18
CA THR A 156 1.05 -18.39 16.14
C THR A 156 2.42 -18.68 15.53
N GLN A 157 3.10 -17.64 15.02
CA GLN A 157 4.41 -17.75 14.40
C GLN A 157 5.30 -16.58 14.83
N THR A 158 6.40 -16.90 15.47
CA THR A 158 7.50 -15.98 15.82
C THR A 158 8.76 -16.39 15.06
N GLY A 159 9.81 -15.57 15.10
CA GLY A 159 11.14 -15.98 14.69
C GLY A 159 11.76 -16.98 15.68
N ASP A 160 13.02 -17.38 15.43
CA ASP A 160 13.72 -18.39 16.23
C ASP A 160 14.29 -17.86 17.57
N GLY A 161 14.20 -16.56 17.80
CA GLY A 161 14.67 -15.88 19.01
C GLY A 161 16.12 -15.39 18.96
N SER A 162 16.87 -15.74 17.94
CA SER A 162 18.31 -15.41 17.87
C SER A 162 18.58 -13.91 17.70
N GLY A 163 17.70 -13.19 17.01
CA GLY A 163 17.83 -11.76 16.70
C GLY A 163 17.04 -10.81 17.60
N VAL A 164 16.29 -11.31 18.59
CA VAL A 164 15.30 -10.49 19.35
C VAL A 164 15.94 -9.26 20.01
N GLN A 165 17.10 -9.38 20.63
CA GLN A 165 17.77 -8.26 21.32
C GLN A 165 18.23 -7.19 20.33
N LEU A 166 18.78 -7.60 19.18
CA LEU A 166 19.14 -6.68 18.10
C LEU A 166 17.87 -5.98 17.56
N GLY A 167 16.81 -6.75 17.30
CA GLY A 167 15.54 -6.21 16.82
C GLY A 167 14.88 -5.25 17.81
N GLU A 168 14.95 -5.52 19.11
CA GLU A 168 14.48 -4.61 20.16
C GLU A 168 15.25 -3.29 20.13
N ALA A 169 16.58 -3.35 20.04
CA ALA A 169 17.40 -2.15 20.01
C ALA A 169 17.06 -1.27 18.79
N ILE A 170 16.97 -1.89 17.59
CA ILE A 170 16.60 -1.19 16.35
C ILE A 170 15.19 -0.60 16.46
N PHE A 171 14.22 -1.39 16.94
CA PHE A 171 12.85 -0.92 17.08
C PHE A 171 12.76 0.32 17.97
N ARG A 172 13.38 0.28 19.15
CA ARG A 172 13.35 1.39 20.12
C ARG A 172 14.00 2.66 19.57
N GLU A 173 15.07 2.52 18.82
CA GLU A 173 15.83 3.66 18.29
C GLU A 173 15.18 4.27 17.05
N GLN A 174 14.65 3.43 16.15
CA GLN A 174 14.25 3.87 14.81
C GLN A 174 12.75 3.80 14.51
N CYS A 175 11.98 3.00 15.26
CA CYS A 175 10.60 2.70 14.94
C CYS A 175 9.61 3.22 15.98
N ALA A 176 10.00 3.21 17.26
CA ALA A 176 9.10 3.50 18.37
C ALA A 176 8.55 4.92 18.36
N SER A 177 9.26 5.89 17.77
CA SER A 177 8.80 7.28 17.67
C SER A 177 7.47 7.42 16.91
N CYS A 178 7.21 6.54 15.92
CA CYS A 178 5.95 6.52 15.18
C CYS A 178 5.02 5.40 15.65
N HIS A 179 5.57 4.20 15.92
CA HIS A 179 4.78 3.03 16.28
C HIS A 179 4.45 2.93 17.78
N GLU A 180 4.94 3.87 18.59
CA GLU A 180 4.91 3.86 20.05
C GLU A 180 5.81 2.74 20.63
N GLU A 181 6.31 2.94 21.86
CA GLU A 181 7.23 1.98 22.51
C GLU A 181 6.66 0.56 22.64
N ASP A 182 5.35 0.47 22.72
CA ASP A 182 4.59 -0.77 22.84
C ASP A 182 4.03 -1.29 21.50
N GLY A 183 4.36 -0.65 20.39
CA GLY A 183 3.96 -1.06 19.04
C GLY A 183 2.47 -0.92 18.74
N ARG A 184 1.71 -0.11 19.53
CA ARG A 184 0.26 0.04 19.33
C ARG A 184 -0.12 0.86 18.09
N GLY A 185 0.80 1.66 17.55
CA GLY A 185 0.56 2.59 16.45
C GLY A 185 -0.35 3.76 16.80
N ASP A 186 -0.75 4.53 15.79
CA ASP A 186 -1.55 5.74 15.94
C ASP A 186 -2.53 5.91 14.77
N ASP A 187 -3.78 6.29 15.07
CA ASP A 187 -4.81 6.51 14.05
C ASP A 187 -4.63 7.85 13.32
N ASP A 188 -4.19 8.91 14.01
CA ASP A 188 -4.03 10.24 13.41
C ASP A 188 -2.95 10.24 12.31
N GLY A 189 -1.86 9.50 12.54
CA GLY A 189 -0.77 9.32 11.59
C GLY A 189 -0.95 8.16 10.61
N PHE A 190 -2.05 7.42 10.67
CA PHE A 190 -2.22 6.16 9.93
C PHE A 190 -1.13 5.12 10.23
N ILE A 191 -0.58 5.17 11.44
CA ILE A 191 0.50 4.27 11.87
C ILE A 191 -0.10 2.96 12.36
N PRO A 192 0.25 1.81 11.74
CA PRO A 192 -0.33 0.53 12.13
C PRO A 192 0.14 0.08 13.52
N SER A 193 -0.74 -0.67 14.20
CA SER A 193 -0.28 -1.54 15.27
C SER A 193 0.61 -2.64 14.71
N LEU A 194 1.76 -2.84 15.33
CA LEU A 194 2.70 -3.93 15.03
C LEU A 194 2.51 -5.14 15.95
N ARG A 195 1.62 -5.00 16.96
CA ARG A 195 1.29 -6.07 17.91
C ARG A 195 0.48 -7.18 17.26
N ASN A 196 0.61 -8.36 17.83
CA ASN A 196 -0.20 -9.52 17.46
C ASN A 196 -0.05 -9.91 15.96
N GLN A 197 1.09 -9.62 15.35
CA GLN A 197 1.33 -9.86 13.93
C GLN A 197 2.34 -10.98 13.69
N HIS A 198 2.16 -11.75 12.63
CA HIS A 198 2.98 -12.90 12.29
C HIS A 198 4.35 -12.50 11.75
N TYR A 199 5.40 -13.21 12.18
CA TYR A 199 6.78 -13.00 11.72
C TYR A 199 6.91 -12.99 10.19
N ALA A 200 6.34 -13.99 9.51
CA ALA A 200 6.44 -14.09 8.04
C ALA A 200 5.82 -12.88 7.33
N TYR A 201 4.69 -12.37 7.85
CA TYR A 201 4.06 -11.18 7.30
C TYR A 201 4.91 -9.91 7.57
N LEU A 202 5.44 -9.75 8.77
CA LEU A 202 6.33 -8.63 9.12
C LEU A 202 7.56 -8.60 8.22
N MET A 203 8.23 -9.72 8.03
CA MET A 203 9.35 -9.86 7.11
C MET A 203 8.98 -9.50 5.67
N GLN A 204 7.85 -10.01 5.19
CA GLN A 204 7.35 -9.69 3.85
C GLN A 204 7.09 -8.19 3.70
N GLN A 205 6.49 -7.54 4.72
CA GLN A 205 6.17 -6.12 4.63
C GLN A 205 7.42 -5.23 4.65
N MET A 206 8.38 -5.50 5.53
CA MET A 206 9.62 -4.71 5.59
C MET A 206 10.42 -4.83 4.28
N ARG A 207 10.56 -6.04 3.73
CA ARG A 207 11.18 -6.26 2.42
C ARG A 207 10.41 -5.59 1.28
N GLY A 208 9.07 -5.65 1.33
CA GLY A 208 8.22 -5.02 0.34
C GLY A 208 8.32 -3.49 0.39
N LEU A 209 8.45 -2.89 1.56
CA LEU A 209 8.70 -1.47 1.75
C LEU A 209 10.06 -1.08 1.19
N ALA A 210 11.13 -1.77 1.57
CA ALA A 210 12.49 -1.55 1.04
C ALA A 210 12.55 -1.62 -0.49
N SER A 211 11.71 -2.46 -1.12
CA SER A 211 11.66 -2.65 -2.58
C SER A 211 10.62 -1.79 -3.30
N TRP A 212 10.13 -0.73 -2.68
CA TRP A 212 9.13 0.19 -3.27
C TRP A 212 7.83 -0.47 -3.75
N HIS A 213 7.42 -1.58 -3.14
CA HIS A 213 6.13 -2.22 -3.44
C HIS A 213 4.93 -1.46 -2.84
N ARG A 214 5.22 -0.40 -2.09
CA ARG A 214 4.27 0.59 -1.58
C ARG A 214 4.75 1.97 -2.00
N LEU A 215 3.90 2.73 -2.68
CA LEU A 215 4.25 4.04 -3.21
C LEU A 215 3.83 5.19 -2.28
N ASN A 216 2.80 4.97 -1.46
CA ASN A 216 2.24 5.96 -0.56
C ASN A 216 2.74 5.75 0.89
N VAL A 217 4.04 5.81 1.07
CA VAL A 217 4.75 5.65 2.34
C VAL A 217 5.88 6.66 2.47
N ASP A 218 6.36 6.86 3.68
CA ASP A 218 7.49 7.74 3.96
C ASP A 218 8.77 7.24 3.27
N ALA A 219 9.42 8.12 2.53
CA ALA A 219 10.63 7.79 1.77
C ALA A 219 11.86 7.58 2.68
N GLU A 220 11.87 8.15 3.89
CA GLU A 220 12.94 7.92 4.86
C GLU A 220 12.84 6.52 5.43
N LEU A 221 11.62 6.08 5.78
CA LEU A 221 11.37 4.69 6.20
C LEU A 221 11.84 3.68 5.14
N VAL A 222 11.53 3.93 3.86
CA VAL A 222 11.95 3.05 2.75
C VAL A 222 13.46 2.96 2.67
N ARG A 223 14.16 4.11 2.70
CA ARG A 223 15.63 4.14 2.66
C ARG A 223 16.27 3.46 3.87
N TYR A 224 15.68 3.65 5.05
CA TYR A 224 16.17 3.00 6.25
C TYR A 224 16.03 1.48 6.17
N LEU A 225 14.85 0.97 5.79
CA LEU A 225 14.63 -0.48 5.63
C LEU A 225 15.52 -1.10 4.53
N ASP A 226 15.80 -0.37 3.45
CA ASP A 226 16.70 -0.82 2.37
C ASP A 226 18.17 -0.88 2.84
N SER A 227 18.53 -0.10 3.86
CA SER A 227 19.87 -0.09 4.43
C SER A 227 20.16 -1.22 5.44
N LEU A 228 19.09 -1.89 5.92
CA LEU A 228 19.23 -2.96 6.91
C LEU A 228 19.69 -4.27 6.29
N GLU A 229 20.61 -4.94 6.96
CA GLU A 229 21.01 -6.30 6.61
C GLU A 229 19.90 -7.32 6.95
N LEU A 230 20.02 -8.51 6.41
CA LEU A 230 18.98 -9.54 6.56
C LEU A 230 18.79 -9.97 8.02
N ASP A 231 19.83 -10.06 8.78
CA ASP A 231 19.81 -10.40 10.21
C ASP A 231 19.17 -9.29 11.06
N GLU A 232 19.40 -8.02 10.72
CA GLU A 232 18.74 -6.88 11.34
C GLU A 232 17.23 -6.88 11.06
N LEU A 233 16.81 -7.03 9.78
CA LEU A 233 15.40 -7.16 9.41
C LEU A 233 14.74 -8.35 10.10
N SER A 234 15.41 -9.50 10.14
CA SER A 234 14.87 -10.69 10.81
C SER A 234 14.79 -10.51 12.32
N GLY A 235 15.73 -9.83 12.93
CA GLY A 235 15.72 -9.49 14.34
C GLY A 235 14.54 -8.57 14.69
N VAL A 236 14.31 -7.51 13.90
CA VAL A 236 13.15 -6.62 14.08
C VAL A 236 11.84 -7.40 13.93
N ALA A 237 11.68 -8.21 12.89
CA ALA A 237 10.48 -9.03 12.71
C ALA A 237 10.26 -10.01 13.87
N ASP A 238 11.33 -10.62 14.38
CA ASP A 238 11.25 -11.55 15.50
C ASP A 238 10.80 -10.82 16.78
N TYR A 239 11.41 -9.69 17.10
CA TYR A 239 11.00 -8.85 18.24
C TYR A 239 9.51 -8.45 18.12
N LEU A 240 9.10 -7.89 16.97
CA LEU A 240 7.74 -7.45 16.74
C LEU A 240 6.72 -8.59 16.80
N SER A 241 7.07 -9.78 16.30
CA SER A 241 6.19 -10.94 16.34
C SER A 241 5.90 -11.45 17.76
N ARG A 242 6.66 -10.99 18.75
CA ARG A 242 6.46 -11.30 20.19
C ARG A 242 5.71 -10.19 20.91
N MET A 243 5.50 -9.04 20.27
CA MET A 243 4.70 -7.97 20.86
C MET A 243 3.23 -8.36 20.88
N THR A 244 2.66 -8.47 22.07
CA THR A 244 1.25 -8.80 22.29
C THR A 244 0.60 -7.74 23.15
N GLY A 245 -0.72 -7.73 23.15
CA GLY A 245 -1.50 -6.86 24.03
C GLY A 245 -2.71 -6.25 23.34
N PRO A 246 -3.57 -5.57 24.09
CA PRO A 246 -4.70 -4.84 23.52
C PRO A 246 -4.19 -3.69 22.67
N VAL A 247 -4.75 -3.52 21.49
CA VAL A 247 -4.44 -2.39 20.62
C VAL A 247 -5.19 -1.14 21.10
N ARG A 248 -6.37 -1.31 21.69
CA ARG A 248 -7.15 -0.21 22.29
C ARG A 248 -6.71 0.05 23.71
N ASP A 249 -6.48 1.32 24.03
CA ASP A 249 -6.45 1.79 25.40
C ASP A 249 -7.89 1.88 25.91
N ARG A 250 -8.28 0.90 26.72
CA ARG A 250 -9.61 0.88 27.37
C ARG A 250 -9.82 2.03 28.37
N SER A 251 -8.78 2.72 28.79
CA SER A 251 -8.89 3.84 29.72
C SER A 251 -9.61 5.05 29.11
N ARG A 252 -9.64 5.18 27.79
CA ARG A 252 -10.33 6.28 27.09
C ARG A 252 -11.81 6.01 26.79
N LEU A 253 -12.31 4.80 27.02
CA LEU A 253 -13.73 4.46 26.80
C LEU A 253 -14.65 4.83 27.97
N HIS A 254 -14.11 5.40 29.06
CA HIS A 254 -14.89 5.78 30.24
C HIS A 254 -15.09 7.29 30.39
N ASP A 255 -14.66 8.11 29.43
CA ASP A 255 -14.68 9.58 29.57
C ASP A 255 -15.79 10.27 28.76
N ASP A 256 -16.69 9.57 28.13
CA ASP A 256 -17.92 10.17 27.60
C ASP A 256 -19.05 10.06 28.62
N GLY A 257 -18.86 10.95 29.57
CA GLY A 257 -19.88 11.69 30.32
C GLY A 257 -21.28 11.11 30.41
N THR A 258 -21.49 10.12 31.28
CA THR A 258 -22.77 10.10 32.02
C THR A 258 -22.63 11.09 33.18
N VAL A 259 -23.00 12.33 32.92
CA VAL A 259 -23.44 13.24 33.95
C VAL A 259 -24.72 12.63 34.53
N GLY A 260 -24.58 12.00 35.69
CA GLY A 260 -25.72 11.64 36.51
C GLY A 260 -26.33 12.89 37.08
N ASP A 261 -27.65 12.91 37.11
CA ASP A 261 -28.51 13.88 37.78
C ASP A 261 -28.14 14.14 39.23
#